data_7a139b62861463f48711c98061012075
#
_entry.id   7a139b62861463f48711c98061012075
#
_cell.length_a   1.000
_cell.length_b   1.000
_cell.length_c   1.000
_cell.angle_alpha   90.00
_cell.angle_beta   90.00
_cell.angle_gamma   90.00
#
_symmetry.space_group_name_H-M   'P 1'
#
loop_
_entity.id
_entity.type
_entity.pdbx_description
1 polymer ?
#
loop_
_entity_poly.entity_id
_entity_poly.type
_entity_poly.pdbx_seq_one_letter_code
_entity_poly.pdbx_strand_id
1 'polypeptide(L)'
;MLTLIKNAQLVNEGRIYKAAVLIENQKIKQIATNITIDVDAIIDADGLHLLPGVIDDQVHFREPGLTHKANIYTESKAAVAGGITSFMEMPNTNPQALTQELLEDKYQIASETSIANYSFFMGASNDNLEEVLKTDPKTVGAVKIFMGSSTGNMLVDNKSVLEEIFSKLPILIAVHCEDEQTIQENTIAAKKEFGEEVPISEHPNIRSAEACYKSSSMAVELAKKHNTRLHVFHLSTEKEIELFDNTLPLAEKRITTEVCIHHLWFDESKYAEKGTLIKWNPAVKKASDKKALFQALLDDKLDVIATDHAPHTLEEKSNTYFNAPSGGPLVQHALPAMLAFVKQEKISLEKVVEKMCHNPAICFQVENRGFIREGYFADLVLVDLDKPWEVNKDNILYKCGWSPFEGETFNAQITHTFVNGHIAYEYGSFDETRRGMRLTFDR
;
A
#
# COMPACT_ATOMS: atom_id res chain seq x y z
N MET A 1 -17.94 -25.46 4.01
CA MET A 1 -18.98 -24.44 3.84
C MET A 1 -18.97 -23.99 2.39
N LEU A 2 -20.16 -23.97 1.76
CA LEU A 2 -20.37 -23.49 0.40
C LEU A 2 -21.09 -22.15 0.46
N THR A 3 -20.53 -21.11 -0.12
CA THR A 3 -21.15 -19.79 -0.24
C THR A 3 -21.27 -19.42 -1.71
N LEU A 4 -22.47 -19.01 -2.13
CA LEU A 4 -22.73 -18.56 -3.49
C LEU A 4 -22.96 -17.05 -3.53
N ILE A 5 -22.10 -16.34 -4.25
CA ILE A 5 -22.34 -14.93 -4.63
C ILE A 5 -22.97 -14.98 -6.02
N LYS A 6 -24.20 -14.48 -6.18
CA LYS A 6 -24.92 -14.47 -7.46
C LYS A 6 -25.20 -13.05 -7.93
N ASN A 7 -25.45 -12.90 -9.23
CA ASN A 7 -25.85 -11.64 -9.88
C ASN A 7 -24.79 -10.51 -9.89
N ALA A 8 -23.58 -10.74 -9.40
CA ALA A 8 -22.55 -9.71 -9.32
C ALA A 8 -22.02 -9.28 -10.70
N GLN A 9 -21.63 -8.01 -10.84
CA GLN A 9 -20.78 -7.54 -11.92
C GLN A 9 -19.32 -7.81 -11.53
N LEU A 10 -18.75 -8.88 -12.05
CA LEU A 10 -17.35 -9.22 -11.78
C LEU A 10 -16.42 -8.28 -12.53
N VAL A 11 -15.44 -7.71 -11.84
CA VAL A 11 -14.39 -6.87 -12.41
C VAL A 11 -13.06 -7.61 -12.27
N ASN A 12 -12.61 -8.22 -13.33
CA ASN A 12 -11.41 -9.06 -13.30
C ASN A 12 -10.72 -9.10 -14.66
N GLU A 13 -9.39 -9.02 -14.67
CA GLU A 13 -8.56 -9.13 -15.86
C GLU A 13 -9.02 -8.24 -17.03
N GLY A 14 -9.23 -6.95 -16.74
CA GLY A 14 -9.58 -5.93 -17.71
C GLY A 14 -11.00 -6.03 -18.26
N ARG A 15 -11.93 -6.75 -17.62
CA ARG A 15 -13.31 -6.95 -18.07
C ARG A 15 -14.30 -6.80 -16.92
N ILE A 16 -15.50 -6.31 -17.27
CA ILE A 16 -16.68 -6.33 -16.40
C ILE A 16 -17.74 -7.24 -17.04
N TYR A 17 -18.22 -8.24 -16.30
CA TYR A 17 -19.20 -9.19 -16.78
C TYR A 17 -20.06 -9.75 -15.65
N LYS A 18 -21.32 -10.07 -15.93
CA LYS A 18 -22.25 -10.66 -14.93
C LYS A 18 -21.95 -12.14 -14.77
N ALA A 19 -21.70 -12.58 -13.53
CA ALA A 19 -21.48 -13.98 -13.18
C ALA A 19 -21.86 -14.28 -11.73
N ALA A 20 -21.85 -15.56 -11.38
CA ALA A 20 -21.92 -16.09 -10.03
C ALA A 20 -20.56 -16.69 -9.65
N VAL A 21 -20.19 -16.59 -8.38
CA VAL A 21 -18.97 -17.16 -7.80
C VAL A 21 -19.35 -18.10 -6.67
N LEU A 22 -18.96 -19.36 -6.80
CA LEU A 22 -19.10 -20.35 -5.75
C LEU A 22 -17.80 -20.44 -4.95
N ILE A 23 -17.88 -20.23 -3.66
CA ILE A 23 -16.77 -20.35 -2.71
C ILE A 23 -16.94 -21.66 -1.95
N GLU A 24 -15.89 -22.48 -1.91
CA GLU A 24 -15.81 -23.66 -1.07
C GLU A 24 -14.72 -23.47 -0.03
N ASN A 25 -15.11 -23.33 1.24
CA ASN A 25 -14.22 -23.02 2.36
C ASN A 25 -13.44 -21.72 2.12
N GLN A 26 -12.16 -21.81 1.75
CA GLN A 26 -11.28 -20.65 1.57
C GLN A 26 -11.10 -20.24 0.10
N LYS A 27 -11.56 -21.07 -0.85
CA LYS A 27 -11.20 -20.93 -2.26
C LYS A 27 -12.40 -20.75 -3.17
N ILE A 28 -12.18 -20.07 -4.29
CA ILE A 28 -13.11 -19.99 -5.40
C ILE A 28 -13.16 -21.37 -6.07
N LYS A 29 -14.32 -22.00 -6.01
CA LYS A 29 -14.55 -23.34 -6.58
C LYS A 29 -14.98 -23.27 -8.04
N GLN A 30 -15.87 -22.32 -8.35
CA GLN A 30 -16.49 -22.22 -9.68
C GLN A 30 -16.91 -20.78 -9.98
N ILE A 31 -16.73 -20.38 -11.23
CA ILE A 31 -17.22 -19.12 -11.79
C ILE A 31 -18.07 -19.45 -13.02
N ALA A 32 -19.34 -19.06 -13.03
CA ALA A 32 -20.24 -19.30 -14.15
C ALA A 32 -21.36 -18.25 -14.23
N THR A 33 -22.02 -18.13 -15.37
CA THR A 33 -23.16 -17.22 -15.53
C THR A 33 -24.30 -17.56 -14.55
N ASN A 34 -24.53 -18.85 -14.29
CA ASN A 34 -25.50 -19.34 -13.32
C ASN A 34 -24.96 -20.63 -12.67
N ILE A 35 -25.15 -20.74 -11.35
CA ILE A 35 -24.77 -21.91 -10.55
C ILE A 35 -26.01 -22.34 -9.77
N THR A 36 -26.44 -23.58 -10.00
CA THR A 36 -27.63 -24.16 -9.35
C THR A 36 -27.20 -25.38 -8.57
N ILE A 37 -26.90 -25.20 -7.30
CA ILE A 37 -26.57 -26.26 -6.33
C ILE A 37 -27.07 -25.83 -4.95
N ASP A 38 -27.25 -26.81 -4.05
CA ASP A 38 -27.53 -26.53 -2.65
C ASP A 38 -26.25 -25.98 -1.99
N VAL A 39 -26.38 -24.85 -1.30
CA VAL A 39 -25.27 -24.14 -0.62
C VAL A 39 -25.69 -23.75 0.79
N ASP A 40 -24.68 -23.53 1.65
CA ASP A 40 -24.91 -23.12 3.04
C ASP A 40 -25.33 -21.64 3.16
N ALA A 41 -24.87 -20.79 2.24
CA ALA A 41 -25.18 -19.36 2.22
C ALA A 41 -25.29 -18.81 0.79
N ILE A 42 -26.20 -17.86 0.57
CA ILE A 42 -26.38 -17.13 -0.69
C ILE A 42 -26.28 -15.63 -0.43
N ILE A 43 -25.47 -14.96 -1.21
CA ILE A 43 -25.36 -13.50 -1.25
C ILE A 43 -25.87 -13.05 -2.61
N ASP A 44 -26.95 -12.29 -2.63
CA ASP A 44 -27.45 -11.68 -3.85
C ASP A 44 -26.80 -10.31 -4.05
N ALA A 45 -25.88 -10.25 -4.99
CA ALA A 45 -25.08 -9.07 -5.30
C ALA A 45 -25.65 -8.29 -6.51
N ASP A 46 -26.98 -8.35 -6.74
CA ASP A 46 -27.60 -7.58 -7.82
C ASP A 46 -27.36 -6.08 -7.63
N GLY A 47 -26.89 -5.42 -8.68
CA GLY A 47 -26.48 -4.01 -8.63
C GLY A 47 -25.06 -3.75 -8.05
N LEU A 48 -24.39 -4.77 -7.49
CA LEU A 48 -23.06 -4.63 -6.91
C LEU A 48 -21.96 -5.11 -7.87
N HIS A 49 -20.76 -4.54 -7.68
CA HIS A 49 -19.55 -4.97 -8.37
C HIS A 49 -18.71 -5.85 -7.45
N LEU A 50 -18.26 -7.00 -7.95
CA LEU A 50 -17.38 -7.92 -7.24
C LEU A 50 -15.95 -7.76 -7.78
N LEU A 51 -15.06 -7.30 -6.92
CA LEU A 51 -13.64 -7.10 -7.20
C LEU A 51 -12.81 -8.19 -6.51
N PRO A 52 -11.59 -8.52 -7.01
CA PRO A 52 -10.60 -9.20 -6.19
C PRO A 52 -10.28 -8.35 -4.95
N GLY A 53 -9.88 -8.97 -3.87
CA GLY A 53 -9.40 -8.26 -2.69
C GLY A 53 -8.19 -7.39 -3.01
N VAL A 54 -8.17 -6.16 -2.50
CA VAL A 54 -7.04 -5.26 -2.65
C VAL A 54 -5.83 -5.79 -1.88
N ILE A 55 -4.64 -5.69 -2.49
CA ILE A 55 -3.35 -6.00 -1.87
C ILE A 55 -2.59 -4.68 -1.72
N ASP A 56 -2.36 -4.26 -0.47
CA ASP A 56 -1.60 -3.05 -0.15
C ASP A 56 -0.18 -3.44 0.25
N ASP A 57 0.76 -3.17 -0.60
CA ASP A 57 2.16 -3.59 -0.45
C ASP A 57 3.00 -2.60 0.37
N GLN A 58 2.40 -1.51 0.86
CA GLN A 58 3.14 -0.52 1.65
C GLN A 58 2.31 0.05 2.82
N VAL A 59 2.49 -0.53 4.02
CA VAL A 59 1.83 -0.05 5.24
C VAL A 59 2.79 -0.03 6.44
N HIS A 60 2.45 0.79 7.45
CA HIS A 60 3.13 0.91 8.75
C HIS A 60 2.10 0.76 9.87
N PHE A 61 1.78 -0.46 10.29
CA PHE A 61 0.79 -0.74 11.35
C PHE A 61 1.34 -0.53 12.77
N ARG A 62 2.61 -0.12 12.86
CA ARG A 62 3.25 0.37 14.09
C ARG A 62 3.50 -0.67 15.19
N GLU A 63 3.24 -1.93 14.96
CA GLU A 63 3.46 -3.00 15.92
C GLU A 63 4.60 -3.93 15.49
N PRO A 64 5.52 -4.25 16.42
CA PRO A 64 5.58 -3.90 17.84
C PRO A 64 6.08 -2.49 18.16
N GLY A 65 5.92 -2.08 19.44
CA GLY A 65 6.62 -0.97 20.08
C GLY A 65 6.07 0.42 19.87
N LEU A 66 5.24 0.67 18.83
CA LEU A 66 4.63 1.97 18.55
C LEU A 66 3.10 1.91 18.63
N THR A 67 2.59 1.01 19.44
CA THR A 67 1.16 0.66 19.51
C THR A 67 0.26 1.75 20.06
N HIS A 68 0.81 2.81 20.63
CA HIS A 68 0.03 4.01 20.99
C HIS A 68 -0.55 4.71 19.73
N LYS A 69 0.09 4.58 18.57
CA LYS A 69 -0.35 5.18 17.28
C LYS A 69 -1.33 4.27 16.57
N ALA A 70 -0.99 2.98 16.46
CA ALA A 70 -1.73 1.94 15.74
C ALA A 70 -1.22 0.56 16.11
N ASN A 71 -1.97 -0.50 15.80
CA ASN A 71 -1.50 -1.87 15.90
C ASN A 71 -2.08 -2.74 14.78
N ILE A 72 -1.55 -3.95 14.61
CA ILE A 72 -1.96 -4.85 13.53
C ILE A 72 -3.46 -5.16 13.59
N TYR A 73 -4.02 -5.34 14.78
CA TYR A 73 -5.46 -5.59 14.93
C TYR A 73 -6.31 -4.42 14.44
N THR A 74 -6.06 -3.20 14.94
CA THR A 74 -6.90 -2.04 14.59
C THR A 74 -6.79 -1.67 13.13
N GLU A 75 -5.57 -1.71 12.58
CA GLU A 75 -5.35 -1.28 11.20
C GLU A 75 -5.75 -2.37 10.18
N SER A 76 -5.67 -3.66 10.54
CA SER A 76 -6.24 -4.72 9.70
C SER A 76 -7.76 -4.66 9.63
N LYS A 77 -8.45 -4.20 10.69
CA LYS A 77 -9.90 -3.91 10.66
C LYS A 77 -10.21 -2.74 9.73
N ALA A 78 -9.46 -1.64 9.86
CA ALA A 78 -9.63 -0.49 8.98
C ALA A 78 -9.35 -0.86 7.51
N ALA A 79 -8.32 -1.68 7.26
CA ALA A 79 -7.98 -2.20 5.94
C ALA A 79 -9.14 -3.02 5.33
N VAL A 80 -9.66 -3.98 6.08
CA VAL A 80 -10.77 -4.85 5.63
C VAL A 80 -12.04 -4.05 5.36
N ALA A 81 -12.36 -3.05 6.19
CA ALA A 81 -13.48 -2.13 5.93
C ALA A 81 -13.27 -1.29 4.66
N GLY A 82 -12.01 -1.04 4.27
CA GLY A 82 -11.61 -0.37 3.03
C GLY A 82 -11.46 -1.30 1.82
N GLY A 83 -11.76 -2.61 1.95
CA GLY A 83 -11.62 -3.59 0.87
C GLY A 83 -10.22 -4.16 0.68
N ILE A 84 -9.27 -3.86 1.58
CA ILE A 84 -7.93 -4.43 1.57
C ILE A 84 -7.96 -5.78 2.30
N THR A 85 -7.70 -6.84 1.57
CA THR A 85 -7.71 -8.22 2.09
C THR A 85 -6.32 -8.73 2.45
N SER A 86 -5.28 -8.07 1.94
CA SER A 86 -3.89 -8.44 2.18
C SER A 86 -3.01 -7.21 2.29
N PHE A 87 -2.07 -7.21 3.22
CA PHE A 87 -1.11 -6.11 3.37
C PHE A 87 0.33 -6.62 3.54
N MET A 88 1.29 -5.74 3.22
CA MET A 88 2.72 -5.96 3.47
C MET A 88 3.26 -4.82 4.31
N GLU A 89 3.74 -5.11 5.52
CA GLU A 89 4.11 -4.09 6.51
C GLU A 89 5.62 -3.89 6.60
N MET A 90 5.99 -2.63 6.75
CA MET A 90 7.36 -2.14 6.79
C MET A 90 8.11 -2.56 8.07
N PRO A 91 9.46 -2.69 8.01
CA PRO A 91 10.27 -3.20 9.12
C PRO A 91 10.61 -2.17 10.20
N ASN A 92 10.27 -0.88 10.02
CA ASN A 92 10.67 0.22 10.92
C ASN A 92 9.80 0.36 12.17
N THR A 93 9.59 -0.75 12.85
CA THR A 93 8.93 -0.88 14.16
C THR A 93 9.94 -0.73 15.33
N ASN A 94 9.54 -0.98 16.55
CA ASN A 94 10.44 -0.96 17.71
C ASN A 94 10.24 -2.23 18.56
N PRO A 95 11.19 -3.22 18.51
CA PRO A 95 12.40 -3.20 17.71
C PRO A 95 12.16 -3.23 16.18
N GLN A 96 13.16 -2.81 15.40
CA GLN A 96 13.14 -2.90 13.94
C GLN A 96 13.36 -4.35 13.50
N ALA A 97 12.68 -4.80 12.44
CA ALA A 97 12.81 -6.16 11.92
C ALA A 97 14.12 -6.34 11.12
N LEU A 98 15.25 -6.30 11.81
CA LEU A 98 16.62 -6.41 11.25
C LEU A 98 17.25 -7.80 11.43
N THR A 99 16.55 -8.73 12.08
CA THR A 99 16.94 -10.14 12.21
C THR A 99 15.79 -11.05 11.85
N GLN A 100 16.06 -12.30 11.49
CA GLN A 100 15.02 -13.27 11.18
C GLN A 100 14.09 -13.52 12.39
N GLU A 101 14.62 -13.49 13.61
CA GLU A 101 13.85 -13.63 14.85
C GLU A 101 12.85 -12.48 15.02
N LEU A 102 13.30 -11.22 14.92
CA LEU A 102 12.44 -10.05 15.03
C LEU A 102 11.39 -9.96 13.91
N LEU A 103 11.72 -10.48 12.72
CA LEU A 103 10.77 -10.59 11.62
C LEU A 103 9.69 -11.64 11.94
N GLU A 104 10.07 -12.81 12.49
CA GLU A 104 9.12 -13.86 12.85
C GLU A 104 8.23 -13.46 14.02
N ASP A 105 8.71 -12.68 15.00
CA ASP A 105 7.90 -12.10 16.07
C ASP A 105 6.71 -11.29 15.50
N LYS A 106 6.93 -10.52 14.42
CA LYS A 106 5.84 -9.79 13.75
C LYS A 106 4.82 -10.74 13.11
N TYR A 107 5.29 -11.81 12.48
CA TYR A 107 4.40 -12.84 11.92
C TYR A 107 3.58 -13.53 13.04
N GLN A 108 4.18 -13.78 14.18
CA GLN A 108 3.48 -14.36 15.34
C GLN A 108 2.37 -13.42 15.83
N ILE A 109 2.65 -12.14 16.03
CA ILE A 109 1.64 -11.13 16.43
C ILE A 109 0.49 -11.10 15.41
N ALA A 110 0.80 -11.06 14.13
CA ALA A 110 -0.23 -11.00 13.09
C ALA A 110 -1.08 -12.28 13.04
N SER A 111 -0.50 -13.45 13.28
CA SER A 111 -1.23 -14.72 13.30
C SER A 111 -2.34 -14.76 14.36
N GLU A 112 -2.16 -14.02 15.45
CA GLU A 112 -3.09 -13.96 16.59
C GLU A 112 -4.10 -12.81 16.44
N THR A 113 -3.73 -11.73 15.73
CA THR A 113 -4.49 -10.46 15.78
C THR A 113 -5.06 -10.00 14.46
N SER A 114 -4.41 -10.28 13.33
CA SER A 114 -4.83 -9.74 12.03
C SER A 114 -6.08 -10.44 11.50
N ILE A 115 -7.06 -9.66 11.03
CA ILE A 115 -8.22 -10.20 10.28
C ILE A 115 -8.00 -10.14 8.75
N ALA A 116 -6.99 -9.41 8.27
CA ALA A 116 -6.50 -9.42 6.89
C ALA A 116 -5.30 -10.35 6.74
N ASN A 117 -5.03 -10.84 5.53
CA ASN A 117 -3.81 -11.57 5.21
C ASN A 117 -2.59 -10.64 5.30
N TYR A 118 -1.42 -11.18 5.63
CA TYR A 118 -0.28 -10.36 5.99
C TYR A 118 1.05 -10.92 5.48
N SER A 119 1.95 -10.02 5.18
CA SER A 119 3.39 -10.25 5.07
C SER A 119 4.16 -9.08 5.66
N PHE A 120 5.44 -9.29 5.90
CA PHE A 120 6.34 -8.29 6.45
C PHE A 120 7.60 -8.22 5.61
N PHE A 121 8.23 -7.04 5.57
CA PHE A 121 9.51 -6.85 4.93
C PHE A 121 10.65 -7.13 5.90
N MET A 122 11.68 -7.81 5.43
CA MET A 122 12.97 -7.85 6.12
C MET A 122 13.66 -6.50 5.96
N GLY A 123 14.07 -5.88 7.05
CA GLY A 123 14.79 -4.61 7.03
C GLY A 123 16.28 -4.78 6.73
N ALA A 124 16.84 -3.92 5.88
CA ALA A 124 18.28 -3.80 5.71
C ALA A 124 18.84 -2.63 6.52
N SER A 125 20.10 -2.77 6.93
CA SER A 125 20.95 -1.73 7.54
C SER A 125 22.37 -1.84 6.99
N ASN A 126 23.24 -0.90 7.34
CA ASN A 126 24.66 -0.99 6.97
C ASN A 126 25.37 -2.22 7.61
N ASP A 127 24.78 -2.87 8.62
CA ASP A 127 25.47 -3.84 9.48
C ASP A 127 24.84 -5.24 9.49
N ASN A 128 23.70 -5.48 8.79
CA ASN A 128 22.95 -6.75 8.91
C ASN A 128 22.87 -7.59 7.61
N LEU A 129 23.81 -7.42 6.69
CA LEU A 129 23.78 -8.14 5.39
C LEU A 129 23.65 -9.66 5.55
N GLU A 130 24.32 -10.28 6.54
CA GLU A 130 24.24 -11.72 6.79
C GLU A 130 22.80 -12.17 7.17
N GLU A 131 22.07 -11.36 7.95
CA GLU A 131 20.67 -11.62 8.28
C GLU A 131 19.77 -11.44 7.06
N VAL A 132 19.97 -10.39 6.29
CA VAL A 132 19.23 -10.13 5.06
C VAL A 132 19.38 -11.28 4.05
N LEU A 133 20.57 -11.85 3.91
CA LEU A 133 20.83 -12.98 3.02
C LEU A 133 20.14 -14.30 3.42
N LYS A 134 19.70 -14.44 4.68
CA LYS A 134 18.93 -15.60 5.17
C LYS A 134 17.44 -15.52 4.83
N THR A 135 16.96 -14.39 4.28
CA THR A 135 15.53 -14.16 4.04
C THR A 135 14.98 -15.17 3.05
N ASP A 136 13.96 -15.92 3.49
CA ASP A 136 13.27 -16.90 2.63
C ASP A 136 12.35 -16.19 1.61
N PRO A 137 12.66 -16.30 0.31
CA PRO A 137 11.87 -15.63 -0.73
C PRO A 137 10.43 -16.17 -0.87
N LYS A 138 10.13 -17.35 -0.33
CA LYS A 138 8.79 -17.97 -0.43
C LYS A 138 7.83 -17.49 0.66
N THR A 139 8.33 -16.91 1.74
CA THR A 139 7.52 -16.55 2.91
C THR A 139 7.65 -15.09 3.32
N VAL A 140 8.55 -14.33 2.69
CA VAL A 140 8.78 -12.90 2.95
C VAL A 140 8.55 -12.08 1.69
N GLY A 141 7.81 -10.97 1.79
CA GLY A 141 7.41 -10.14 0.65
C GLY A 141 8.58 -9.57 -0.13
N ALA A 142 9.52 -8.92 0.55
CA ALA A 142 10.75 -8.36 -0.03
C ALA A 142 11.74 -7.96 1.08
N VAL A 143 12.93 -7.50 0.68
CA VAL A 143 13.85 -6.80 1.57
C VAL A 143 13.64 -5.30 1.38
N LYS A 144 13.40 -4.57 2.48
CA LYS A 144 13.23 -3.12 2.50
C LYS A 144 14.53 -2.40 2.76
N ILE A 145 14.86 -1.44 1.91
CA ILE A 145 15.99 -0.53 2.09
C ILE A 145 15.48 0.91 2.18
N PHE A 146 15.90 1.63 3.19
CA PHE A 146 15.74 3.07 3.28
C PHE A 146 17.03 3.74 2.75
N MET A 147 16.97 4.30 1.55
CA MET A 147 18.07 5.04 0.93
C MET A 147 18.06 6.54 1.29
N GLY A 148 17.28 6.90 2.30
CA GLY A 148 17.09 8.22 2.88
C GLY A 148 15.98 8.17 3.92
N SER A 149 15.87 9.22 4.76
CA SER A 149 14.73 9.44 5.65
C SER A 149 14.30 8.23 6.49
N SER A 150 15.22 7.63 7.21
CA SER A 150 14.91 6.50 8.08
C SER A 150 14.93 6.88 9.56
N THR A 151 14.27 6.07 10.38
CA THR A 151 14.34 6.12 11.84
C THR A 151 15.30 5.05 12.36
N GLY A 152 16.08 5.39 13.37
CA GLY A 152 17.07 4.48 13.98
C GLY A 152 18.20 4.10 13.01
N ASN A 153 18.64 2.82 13.04
CA ASN A 153 19.78 2.31 12.28
C ASN A 153 19.41 1.69 10.91
N MET A 154 18.31 2.14 10.29
CA MET A 154 17.84 1.54 9.03
C MET A 154 18.23 2.33 7.78
N LEU A 155 18.92 3.46 7.91
CA LEU A 155 19.49 4.16 6.77
C LEU A 155 20.63 3.34 6.16
N VAL A 156 20.53 3.01 4.87
CA VAL A 156 21.61 2.37 4.12
C VAL A 156 22.18 3.39 3.15
N ASP A 157 23.21 4.08 3.58
CA ASP A 157 23.91 5.12 2.82
C ASP A 157 25.33 4.71 2.40
N ASN A 158 25.82 3.59 2.92
CA ASN A 158 27.11 3.03 2.53
C ASN A 158 27.00 2.38 1.13
N LYS A 159 27.67 2.98 0.15
CA LYS A 159 27.65 2.51 -1.25
C LYS A 159 28.13 1.08 -1.43
N SER A 160 29.12 0.64 -0.65
CA SER A 160 29.63 -0.73 -0.74
C SER A 160 28.61 -1.75 -0.23
N VAL A 161 27.88 -1.41 0.83
CA VAL A 161 26.80 -2.25 1.36
C VAL A 161 25.63 -2.33 0.37
N LEU A 162 25.22 -1.19 -0.21
CA LEU A 162 24.20 -1.19 -1.27
C LEU A 162 24.62 -2.06 -2.46
N GLU A 163 25.86 -1.92 -2.93
CA GLU A 163 26.41 -2.74 -4.02
C GLU A 163 26.34 -4.24 -3.69
N GLU A 164 26.71 -4.63 -2.47
CA GLU A 164 26.63 -6.02 -2.03
C GLU A 164 25.19 -6.54 -1.94
N ILE A 165 24.28 -5.76 -1.37
CA ILE A 165 22.87 -6.13 -1.27
C ILE A 165 22.29 -6.33 -2.67
N PHE A 166 22.44 -5.36 -3.58
CA PHE A 166 21.90 -5.44 -4.94
C PHE A 166 22.49 -6.60 -5.75
N SER A 167 23.77 -6.91 -5.53
CA SER A 167 24.46 -7.98 -6.28
C SER A 167 24.14 -9.39 -5.77
N LYS A 168 23.83 -9.55 -4.48
CA LYS A 168 23.76 -10.88 -3.83
C LYS A 168 22.34 -11.36 -3.54
N LEU A 169 21.36 -10.46 -3.41
CA LEU A 169 20.00 -10.87 -3.01
C LEU A 169 19.21 -11.46 -4.16
N PRO A 170 18.67 -12.68 -3.98
CA PRO A 170 17.80 -13.33 -4.98
C PRO A 170 16.33 -12.87 -4.86
N ILE A 171 15.95 -12.19 -3.78
CA ILE A 171 14.59 -11.71 -3.51
C ILE A 171 14.41 -10.28 -4.02
N LEU A 172 13.15 -9.85 -4.21
CA LEU A 172 12.79 -8.48 -4.53
C LEU A 172 13.37 -7.50 -3.50
N ILE A 173 14.00 -6.45 -3.97
CA ILE A 173 14.43 -5.30 -3.15
C ILE A 173 13.40 -4.19 -3.31
N ALA A 174 12.90 -3.66 -2.21
CA ALA A 174 11.95 -2.56 -2.19
C ALA A 174 12.59 -1.35 -1.49
N VAL A 175 12.56 -0.18 -2.14
CA VAL A 175 13.34 0.98 -1.71
C VAL A 175 12.49 2.22 -1.46
N HIS A 176 12.80 2.94 -0.38
CA HIS A 176 12.45 4.34 -0.20
C HIS A 176 13.62 5.20 -0.70
N CYS A 177 13.34 6.13 -1.61
CA CYS A 177 14.34 6.90 -2.32
C CYS A 177 14.23 8.41 -2.06
N GLU A 178 15.08 8.93 -1.18
CA GLU A 178 15.32 10.37 -1.00
C GLU A 178 16.81 10.56 -0.65
N ASP A 179 17.49 11.51 -1.30
CA ASP A 179 18.91 11.79 -1.03
C ASP A 179 19.06 12.59 0.25
N GLU A 180 19.61 11.97 1.28
CA GLU A 180 19.74 12.56 2.62
C GLU A 180 20.59 13.82 2.64
N GLN A 181 21.67 13.87 1.86
CA GLN A 181 22.54 15.06 1.78
C GLN A 181 21.75 16.26 1.23
N THR A 182 21.02 16.08 0.15
CA THR A 182 20.18 17.14 -0.44
C THR A 182 19.13 17.64 0.54
N ILE A 183 18.48 16.71 1.30
CA ILE A 183 17.50 17.08 2.32
C ILE A 183 18.16 17.89 3.46
N GLN A 184 19.32 17.49 3.92
CA GLN A 184 20.04 18.23 4.97
C GLN A 184 20.44 19.64 4.51
N GLU A 185 20.95 19.79 3.28
CA GLU A 185 21.28 21.10 2.70
C GLU A 185 20.04 22.00 2.60
N ASN A 186 18.92 21.47 2.11
CA ASN A 186 17.65 22.19 2.02
C ASN A 186 17.10 22.54 3.41
N THR A 187 17.23 21.65 4.39
CA THR A 187 16.82 21.89 5.78
C THR A 187 17.61 23.02 6.40
N ILE A 188 18.94 23.07 6.19
CA ILE A 188 19.79 24.16 6.65
C ILE A 188 19.37 25.50 6.02
N ALA A 189 19.08 25.50 4.72
CA ALA A 189 18.63 26.68 4.01
C ALA A 189 17.27 27.18 4.55
N ALA A 190 16.30 26.30 4.77
CA ALA A 190 15.01 26.64 5.35
C ALA A 190 15.15 27.18 6.78
N LYS A 191 15.98 26.56 7.63
CA LYS A 191 16.25 27.07 8.98
C LYS A 191 16.91 28.45 8.97
N LYS A 192 17.79 28.72 8.00
CA LYS A 192 18.42 30.03 7.86
C LYS A 192 17.39 31.12 7.52
N GLU A 193 16.38 30.79 6.75
CA GLU A 193 15.32 31.74 6.31
C GLU A 193 14.23 31.91 7.35
N PHE A 194 13.71 30.82 7.92
CA PHE A 194 12.52 30.82 8.78
C PHE A 194 12.82 30.54 10.27
N GLY A 195 14.08 30.26 10.64
CA GLY A 195 14.43 29.82 12.00
C GLY A 195 13.89 28.42 12.30
N GLU A 196 13.45 28.20 13.52
CA GLU A 196 12.82 26.91 13.92
C GLU A 196 11.34 26.81 13.52
N GLU A 197 10.71 27.93 13.13
CA GLU A 197 9.28 28.03 12.74
C GLU A 197 9.11 27.85 11.21
N VAL A 198 9.76 26.84 10.64
CA VAL A 198 9.63 26.52 9.21
C VAL A 198 8.16 26.19 8.89
N PRO A 199 7.52 26.90 7.93
CA PRO A 199 6.15 26.62 7.56
C PRO A 199 6.02 25.27 6.84
N ILE A 200 4.91 24.58 7.01
CA ILE A 200 4.67 23.28 6.38
C ILE A 200 4.70 23.34 4.85
N SER A 201 4.42 24.47 4.25
CA SER A 201 4.52 24.72 2.81
C SER A 201 5.94 24.53 2.26
N GLU A 202 6.97 24.59 3.11
CA GLU A 202 8.36 24.32 2.72
C GLU A 202 8.69 22.83 2.64
N HIS A 203 7.78 21.95 3.05
CA HIS A 203 8.03 20.52 3.05
C HIS A 203 8.43 19.98 1.66
N PRO A 204 7.75 20.33 0.54
CA PRO A 204 8.17 19.91 -0.79
C PRO A 204 9.46 20.58 -1.30
N ASN A 205 9.90 21.68 -0.72
CA ASN A 205 11.18 22.31 -1.03
C ASN A 205 12.33 21.62 -0.27
N ILE A 206 12.10 21.26 0.99
CA ILE A 206 13.06 20.52 1.81
C ILE A 206 13.23 19.10 1.27
N ARG A 207 12.11 18.38 1.06
CA ARG A 207 12.08 17.06 0.44
C ARG A 207 11.77 17.17 -1.04
N SER A 208 12.77 17.73 -1.73
CA SER A 208 12.62 18.20 -3.10
C SER A 208 12.54 17.09 -4.14
N ALA A 209 12.04 17.43 -5.32
CA ALA A 209 12.04 16.54 -6.47
C ALA A 209 13.46 16.08 -6.87
N GLU A 210 14.47 16.94 -6.63
CA GLU A 210 15.87 16.60 -6.88
C GLU A 210 16.38 15.52 -5.91
N ALA A 211 16.01 15.60 -4.62
CA ALA A 211 16.37 14.60 -3.64
C ALA A 211 15.78 13.22 -3.99
N CYS A 212 14.50 13.17 -4.42
CA CYS A 212 13.87 11.95 -4.88
C CYS A 212 14.55 11.39 -6.13
N TYR A 213 14.69 12.19 -7.18
CA TYR A 213 15.26 11.76 -8.45
C TYR A 213 16.70 11.24 -8.32
N LYS A 214 17.55 11.91 -7.54
CA LYS A 214 18.95 11.51 -7.31
C LYS A 214 19.03 10.12 -6.67
N SER A 215 18.21 9.86 -5.67
CA SER A 215 18.18 8.56 -4.98
C SER A 215 17.55 7.47 -5.84
N SER A 216 16.40 7.74 -6.48
CA SER A 216 15.71 6.79 -7.36
C SER A 216 16.59 6.41 -8.57
N SER A 217 17.30 7.38 -9.17
CA SER A 217 18.25 7.11 -10.27
C SER A 217 19.33 6.14 -9.85
N MET A 218 19.93 6.35 -8.66
CA MET A 218 20.97 5.46 -8.14
C MET A 218 20.45 4.05 -7.91
N ALA A 219 19.24 3.90 -7.34
CA ALA A 219 18.63 2.58 -7.13
C ALA A 219 18.37 1.85 -8.46
N VAL A 220 17.84 2.56 -9.45
CA VAL A 220 17.58 1.99 -10.79
C VAL A 220 18.87 1.61 -11.51
N GLU A 221 19.93 2.43 -11.40
CA GLU A 221 21.26 2.12 -11.95
C GLU A 221 21.87 0.86 -11.33
N LEU A 222 21.79 0.71 -10.00
CA LEU A 222 22.25 -0.48 -9.28
C LEU A 222 21.46 -1.72 -9.71
N ALA A 223 20.14 -1.60 -9.82
CA ALA A 223 19.30 -2.71 -10.26
C ALA A 223 19.61 -3.15 -11.69
N LYS A 224 19.81 -2.21 -12.61
CA LYS A 224 20.25 -2.50 -14.00
C LYS A 224 21.61 -3.16 -14.05
N LYS A 225 22.58 -2.66 -13.26
CA LYS A 225 23.93 -3.19 -13.20
C LYS A 225 23.99 -4.65 -12.75
N HIS A 226 23.19 -5.00 -11.73
CA HIS A 226 23.21 -6.33 -11.12
C HIS A 226 22.05 -7.23 -11.58
N ASN A 227 21.20 -6.74 -12.49
CA ASN A 227 19.98 -7.45 -12.92
C ASN A 227 19.08 -7.81 -11.74
N THR A 228 18.99 -6.94 -10.72
CA THR A 228 18.23 -7.14 -9.50
C THR A 228 16.76 -6.86 -9.72
N ARG A 229 15.87 -7.60 -9.05
CA ARG A 229 14.45 -7.23 -8.99
C ARG A 229 14.30 -6.09 -8.01
N LEU A 230 13.81 -4.95 -8.50
CA LEU A 230 13.64 -3.71 -7.73
C LEU A 230 12.18 -3.24 -7.77
N HIS A 231 11.67 -2.81 -6.63
CA HIS A 231 10.44 -2.04 -6.53
C HIS A 231 10.73 -0.69 -5.85
N VAL A 232 10.44 0.41 -6.55
CA VAL A 232 10.62 1.76 -6.01
C VAL A 232 9.29 2.24 -5.46
N PHE A 233 9.24 2.49 -4.14
CA PHE A 233 8.04 2.91 -3.45
C PHE A 233 7.67 4.38 -3.74
N HIS A 234 6.37 4.69 -3.64
CA HIS A 234 5.76 6.02 -3.52
C HIS A 234 6.40 7.12 -4.40
N LEU A 235 6.48 6.91 -5.73
CA LEU A 235 6.89 7.99 -6.63
C LEU A 235 6.05 9.25 -6.39
N SER A 236 6.71 10.38 -6.35
CA SER A 236 6.08 11.65 -5.98
C SER A 236 6.37 12.81 -6.93
N THR A 237 7.14 12.58 -8.01
CA THR A 237 7.56 13.63 -8.95
C THR A 237 7.43 13.22 -10.41
N GLU A 238 7.16 14.21 -11.30
CA GLU A 238 7.17 14.04 -12.74
C GLU A 238 8.53 13.55 -13.25
N LYS A 239 9.62 14.08 -12.69
CA LYS A 239 10.99 13.76 -13.11
C LYS A 239 11.35 12.29 -12.90
N GLU A 240 10.90 11.66 -11.82
CA GLU A 240 11.17 10.25 -11.54
C GLU A 240 10.52 9.30 -12.54
N ILE A 241 9.41 9.69 -13.18
CA ILE A 241 8.68 8.86 -14.16
C ILE A 241 9.57 8.46 -15.35
N GLU A 242 10.56 9.28 -15.68
CA GLU A 242 11.51 9.02 -16.78
C GLU A 242 12.39 7.77 -16.53
N LEU A 243 12.51 7.32 -15.29
CA LEU A 243 13.28 6.15 -14.91
C LEU A 243 12.58 4.82 -15.22
N PHE A 244 11.26 4.87 -15.48
CA PHE A 244 10.40 3.72 -15.63
C PHE A 244 9.74 3.70 -17.03
N ASP A 245 9.54 2.50 -17.54
CA ASP A 245 8.93 2.30 -18.84
C ASP A 245 7.79 1.27 -18.82
N ASN A 246 7.02 1.21 -19.88
CA ASN A 246 5.90 0.28 -20.09
C ASN A 246 6.12 -0.62 -21.32
N THR A 247 7.37 -0.82 -21.72
CA THR A 247 7.72 -1.56 -22.94
C THR A 247 7.60 -3.08 -22.79
N LEU A 248 7.69 -3.57 -21.55
CA LEU A 248 7.55 -4.97 -21.21
C LEU A 248 6.22 -5.24 -20.48
N PRO A 249 5.63 -6.42 -20.67
CA PRO A 249 4.56 -6.90 -19.80
C PRO A 249 5.01 -6.88 -18.32
N LEU A 250 4.12 -6.55 -17.40
CA LEU A 250 4.48 -6.40 -15.97
C LEU A 250 5.19 -7.63 -15.39
N ALA A 251 4.75 -8.84 -15.75
CA ALA A 251 5.37 -10.08 -15.28
C ALA A 251 6.84 -10.25 -15.72
N GLU A 252 7.27 -9.53 -16.76
CA GLU A 252 8.64 -9.56 -17.29
C GLU A 252 9.49 -8.38 -16.77
N LYS A 253 8.87 -7.36 -16.19
CA LYS A 253 9.58 -6.21 -15.60
C LYS A 253 10.42 -6.66 -14.39
N ARG A 254 11.67 -6.26 -14.37
CA ARG A 254 12.53 -6.43 -13.18
C ARG A 254 12.57 -5.21 -12.29
N ILE A 255 12.24 -4.05 -12.84
CA ILE A 255 12.16 -2.77 -12.13
C ILE A 255 10.71 -2.30 -12.22
N THR A 256 10.06 -2.22 -11.08
CA THR A 256 8.67 -1.79 -10.92
C THR A 256 8.57 -0.62 -9.95
N THR A 257 7.44 0.07 -9.95
CA THR A 257 7.22 1.20 -9.06
C THR A 257 5.76 1.39 -8.72
N GLU A 258 5.52 2.13 -7.66
CA GLU A 258 4.18 2.47 -7.21
C GLU A 258 3.97 3.97 -7.04
N VAL A 259 2.72 4.36 -6.94
CA VAL A 259 2.28 5.66 -6.47
C VAL A 259 1.29 5.50 -5.32
N CYS A 260 1.42 6.31 -4.27
CA CYS A 260 0.47 6.27 -3.18
C CYS A 260 -0.72 7.19 -3.42
N ILE A 261 -1.89 6.77 -2.87
CA ILE A 261 -3.15 7.49 -3.04
C ILE A 261 -3.08 8.98 -2.67
N HIS A 262 -2.29 9.35 -1.65
CA HIS A 262 -2.14 10.74 -1.23
C HIS A 262 -1.40 11.61 -2.27
N HIS A 263 -0.48 11.04 -3.06
CA HIS A 263 0.18 11.74 -4.17
C HIS A 263 -0.73 11.90 -5.40
N LEU A 264 -1.77 11.06 -5.55
CA LEU A 264 -2.79 11.19 -6.59
C LEU A 264 -3.92 12.15 -6.18
N TRP A 265 -4.16 12.31 -4.87
CA TRP A 265 -5.27 13.11 -4.34
C TRP A 265 -4.88 14.54 -4.00
N PHE A 266 -3.81 14.72 -3.22
CA PHE A 266 -3.35 16.02 -2.74
C PHE A 266 -2.26 16.61 -3.64
N ASP A 267 -2.10 17.93 -3.57
CA ASP A 267 -0.95 18.69 -4.05
C ASP A 267 -0.58 19.77 -3.02
N GLU A 268 0.54 20.46 -3.25
CA GLU A 268 1.12 21.43 -2.29
C GLU A 268 0.15 22.54 -1.88
N SER A 269 -0.86 22.87 -2.70
CA SER A 269 -1.87 23.89 -2.34
C SER A 269 -2.69 23.52 -1.10
N LYS A 270 -2.75 22.22 -0.79
CA LYS A 270 -3.50 21.69 0.36
C LYS A 270 -2.78 21.83 1.70
N TYR A 271 -1.50 22.19 1.71
CA TYR A 271 -0.80 22.47 2.98
C TYR A 271 -1.41 23.63 3.76
N ALA A 272 -1.96 24.66 3.08
CA ALA A 272 -2.62 25.77 3.74
C ALA A 272 -3.88 25.36 4.53
N GLU A 273 -4.60 24.32 4.05
CA GLU A 273 -5.83 23.81 4.66
C GLU A 273 -5.56 22.67 5.65
N LYS A 274 -4.75 21.69 5.24
CA LYS A 274 -4.54 20.42 5.96
C LYS A 274 -3.31 20.43 6.86
N GLY A 275 -2.41 21.39 6.69
CA GLY A 275 -1.20 21.52 7.52
C GLY A 275 -0.34 20.25 7.52
N THR A 276 0.12 19.89 8.70
CA THR A 276 0.95 18.70 8.93
C THR A 276 0.19 17.37 8.74
N LEU A 277 -1.15 17.37 8.66
CA LEU A 277 -1.93 16.17 8.41
C LEU A 277 -1.61 15.53 7.06
N ILE A 278 -1.12 16.32 6.09
CA ILE A 278 -0.65 15.83 4.80
C ILE A 278 0.88 15.88 4.64
N LYS A 279 1.62 15.89 5.75
CA LYS A 279 3.07 15.74 5.75
C LYS A 279 3.44 14.26 5.61
N TRP A 280 3.94 13.85 4.44
CA TRP A 280 4.51 12.53 4.14
C TRP A 280 5.95 12.65 3.66
N ASN A 281 6.68 11.56 3.67
CA ASN A 281 7.99 11.39 3.04
C ASN A 281 7.91 10.23 2.02
N PRO A 282 8.02 10.53 0.72
CA PRO A 282 8.26 11.82 0.08
C PRO A 282 7.10 12.81 0.25
N ALA A 283 7.42 14.10 0.17
CA ALA A 283 6.43 15.16 0.30
C ALA A 283 5.34 15.10 -0.79
N VAL A 284 4.13 15.49 -0.46
CA VAL A 284 3.13 15.92 -1.44
C VAL A 284 3.68 17.17 -2.14
N LYS A 285 3.72 17.18 -3.47
CA LYS A 285 4.42 18.19 -4.28
C LYS A 285 3.46 18.99 -5.16
N LYS A 286 3.95 19.53 -6.28
CA LYS A 286 3.19 20.42 -7.16
C LYS A 286 2.00 19.74 -7.83
N ALA A 287 1.00 20.54 -8.19
CA ALA A 287 -0.13 20.06 -8.99
C ALA A 287 0.30 19.47 -10.35
N SER A 288 1.44 19.93 -10.92
CA SER A 288 2.05 19.34 -12.11
C SER A 288 2.54 17.91 -11.86
N ASP A 289 3.20 17.68 -10.73
CA ASP A 289 3.67 16.33 -10.35
C ASP A 289 2.49 15.37 -10.17
N LYS A 290 1.46 15.78 -9.44
CA LYS A 290 0.22 15.00 -9.27
C LYS A 290 -0.41 14.63 -10.62
N LYS A 291 -0.52 15.60 -11.55
CA LYS A 291 -1.06 15.37 -12.89
C LYS A 291 -0.21 14.40 -13.70
N ALA A 292 1.11 14.55 -13.65
CA ALA A 292 2.05 13.68 -14.35
C ALA A 292 2.03 12.25 -13.82
N LEU A 293 2.00 12.08 -12.47
CA LEU A 293 1.85 10.77 -11.83
C LEU A 293 0.55 10.08 -12.22
N PHE A 294 -0.57 10.82 -12.23
CA PHE A 294 -1.85 10.26 -12.63
C PHE A 294 -1.84 9.80 -14.11
N GLN A 295 -1.25 10.61 -15.01
CA GLN A 295 -1.10 10.21 -16.41
C GLN A 295 -0.18 9.00 -16.57
N ALA A 296 0.95 8.97 -15.86
CA ALA A 296 1.89 7.84 -15.88
C ALA A 296 1.27 6.53 -15.35
N LEU A 297 0.33 6.62 -14.40
CA LEU A 297 -0.46 5.49 -13.93
C LEU A 297 -1.38 4.96 -15.04
N LEU A 298 -2.05 5.84 -15.78
CA LEU A 298 -2.90 5.48 -16.92
C LEU A 298 -2.10 4.86 -18.08
N ASP A 299 -0.87 5.33 -18.27
CA ASP A 299 0.06 4.90 -19.32
C ASP A 299 0.86 3.63 -18.93
N ASP A 300 0.56 2.97 -17.82
CA ASP A 300 1.25 1.77 -17.32
C ASP A 300 2.76 1.93 -17.01
N LYS A 301 3.22 3.17 -16.82
CA LYS A 301 4.57 3.44 -16.31
C LYS A 301 4.68 3.24 -14.81
N LEU A 302 3.60 3.56 -14.07
CA LEU A 302 3.45 3.24 -12.66
C LEU A 302 2.63 1.96 -12.54
N ASP A 303 3.18 0.98 -11.82
CA ASP A 303 2.68 -0.38 -11.83
C ASP A 303 1.58 -0.61 -10.78
N VAL A 304 1.72 -0.03 -9.58
CA VAL A 304 0.89 -0.30 -8.40
C VAL A 304 0.35 1.01 -7.80
N ILE A 305 -0.82 0.94 -7.17
CA ILE A 305 -1.35 1.94 -6.26
C ILE A 305 -1.32 1.37 -4.85
N ALA A 306 -0.55 2.01 -3.96
CA ALA A 306 -0.42 1.66 -2.56
C ALA A 306 -0.89 2.79 -1.65
N THR A 307 -0.78 2.62 -0.32
CA THR A 307 -1.21 3.64 0.61
C THR A 307 -0.08 4.39 1.28
N ASP A 308 1.02 3.75 1.62
CA ASP A 308 1.97 4.26 2.61
C ASP A 308 1.24 4.66 3.91
N HIS A 309 0.29 3.82 4.33
CA HIS A 309 -0.46 4.03 5.56
C HIS A 309 0.50 4.06 6.74
N ALA A 310 0.70 5.23 7.30
CA ALA A 310 1.70 5.49 8.32
C ALA A 310 1.10 6.37 9.44
N PRO A 311 0.20 5.82 10.28
CA PRO A 311 -0.56 6.59 11.26
C PRO A 311 0.31 7.15 12.38
N HIS A 312 -0.04 8.34 12.83
CA HIS A 312 0.47 9.03 14.00
C HIS A 312 -0.71 9.63 14.77
N THR A 313 -0.56 9.85 16.06
CA THR A 313 -1.63 10.49 16.84
C THR A 313 -1.86 11.93 16.37
N LEU A 314 -3.07 12.43 16.56
CA LEU A 314 -3.38 13.82 16.21
C LEU A 314 -2.53 14.81 17.01
N GLU A 315 -2.20 14.48 18.26
CA GLU A 315 -1.30 15.24 19.12
C GLU A 315 0.11 15.36 18.49
N GLU A 316 0.68 14.23 18.02
CA GLU A 316 1.97 14.23 17.34
C GLU A 316 1.93 15.06 16.05
N LYS A 317 0.84 14.96 15.28
CA LYS A 317 0.65 15.73 14.04
C LYS A 317 0.44 17.22 14.27
N SER A 318 -0.06 17.62 15.43
CA SER A 318 -0.33 19.04 15.76
C SER A 318 0.90 19.84 16.21
N ASN A 319 2.09 19.30 16.02
CA ASN A 319 3.36 19.94 16.37
C ASN A 319 3.90 20.87 15.26
N THR A 320 4.99 21.58 15.58
CA THR A 320 5.75 22.36 14.61
C THR A 320 6.34 21.47 13.52
N TYR A 321 6.78 22.07 12.43
CA TYR A 321 7.27 21.32 11.25
C TYR A 321 8.29 20.21 11.59
N PHE A 322 9.31 20.51 12.39
CA PHE A 322 10.34 19.54 12.73
C PHE A 322 9.88 18.46 13.73
N ASN A 323 8.91 18.77 14.57
CA ASN A 323 8.42 17.86 15.60
C ASN A 323 7.21 17.02 15.14
N ALA A 324 6.44 17.50 14.17
CA ALA A 324 5.36 16.72 13.57
C ALA A 324 5.94 15.60 12.70
N PRO A 325 5.65 14.31 12.99
CA PRO A 325 6.15 13.20 12.19
C PRO A 325 5.48 13.15 10.81
N SER A 326 6.20 12.60 9.82
CA SER A 326 5.67 12.35 8.48
C SER A 326 4.91 11.03 8.45
N GLY A 327 3.76 11.01 7.75
CA GLY A 327 2.83 9.90 7.63
C GLY A 327 1.41 10.25 8.06
N GLY A 328 0.46 9.47 7.59
CA GLY A 328 -0.96 9.58 7.94
C GLY A 328 -1.74 8.29 7.60
N PRO A 329 -2.98 8.14 8.11
CA PRO A 329 -3.78 6.94 7.91
C PRO A 329 -4.52 6.97 6.57
N LEU A 330 -4.50 5.85 5.82
CA LEU A 330 -5.06 5.77 4.46
C LEU A 330 -5.76 4.45 4.11
N VAL A 331 -5.44 3.31 4.74
CA VAL A 331 -5.90 1.97 4.29
C VAL A 331 -7.43 1.85 4.16
N GLN A 332 -8.22 2.47 5.04
CA GLN A 332 -9.68 2.43 4.98
C GLN A 332 -10.23 3.19 3.76
N HIS A 333 -9.53 4.21 3.30
CA HIS A 333 -10.05 5.18 2.34
C HIS A 333 -9.42 5.07 0.94
N ALA A 334 -8.41 4.21 0.75
CA ALA A 334 -7.67 4.12 -0.51
C ALA A 334 -8.55 3.67 -1.68
N LEU A 335 -9.22 2.53 -1.57
CA LEU A 335 -10.13 2.07 -2.61
C LEU A 335 -11.32 3.03 -2.80
N PRO A 336 -12.03 3.51 -1.76
CA PRO A 336 -13.06 4.54 -1.92
C PRO A 336 -12.60 5.80 -2.66
N ALA A 337 -11.39 6.29 -2.41
CA ALA A 337 -10.81 7.44 -3.11
C ALA A 337 -10.56 7.13 -4.60
N MET A 338 -10.05 5.95 -4.93
CA MET A 338 -9.90 5.54 -6.33
C MET A 338 -11.23 5.37 -7.04
N LEU A 339 -12.25 4.82 -6.35
CA LEU A 339 -13.62 4.73 -6.89
C LEU A 339 -14.25 6.12 -7.11
N ALA A 340 -13.89 7.13 -6.31
CA ALA A 340 -14.29 8.50 -6.58
C ALA A 340 -13.69 9.04 -7.90
N PHE A 341 -12.45 8.66 -8.25
CA PHE A 341 -11.88 8.98 -9.56
C PHE A 341 -12.55 8.20 -10.69
N VAL A 342 -13.02 6.97 -10.45
CA VAL A 342 -13.85 6.23 -11.44
C VAL A 342 -15.15 6.98 -11.70
N LYS A 343 -15.83 7.46 -10.66
CA LYS A 343 -17.08 8.23 -10.82
C LYS A 343 -16.87 9.56 -11.55
N GLN A 344 -15.67 10.13 -11.45
CA GLN A 344 -15.24 11.33 -12.18
C GLN A 344 -14.75 11.03 -13.62
N GLU A 345 -14.85 9.77 -14.07
CA GLU A 345 -14.38 9.30 -15.39
C GLU A 345 -12.87 9.55 -15.66
N LYS A 346 -12.07 9.66 -14.59
CA LYS A 346 -10.62 9.88 -14.69
C LYS A 346 -9.83 8.59 -14.89
N ILE A 347 -10.38 7.46 -14.42
CA ILE A 347 -9.78 6.13 -14.53
C ILE A 347 -10.93 5.11 -14.63
N SER A 348 -10.72 4.00 -15.36
CA SER A 348 -11.73 2.94 -15.41
C SER A 348 -11.68 2.06 -14.16
N LEU A 349 -12.79 1.40 -13.83
CA LEU A 349 -12.86 0.47 -12.69
C LEU A 349 -11.92 -0.73 -12.90
N GLU A 350 -11.81 -1.21 -14.14
CA GLU A 350 -10.88 -2.28 -14.49
C GLU A 350 -9.42 -1.88 -14.22
N LYS A 351 -9.05 -0.63 -14.54
CA LYS A 351 -7.70 -0.12 -14.28
C LYS A 351 -7.43 0.03 -12.77
N VAL A 352 -8.41 0.42 -11.97
CA VAL A 352 -8.27 0.43 -10.49
C VAL A 352 -8.02 -0.97 -9.97
N VAL A 353 -8.80 -1.97 -10.42
CA VAL A 353 -8.62 -3.38 -10.04
C VAL A 353 -7.25 -3.90 -10.50
N GLU A 354 -6.82 -3.55 -11.71
CA GLU A 354 -5.49 -3.88 -12.21
C GLU A 354 -4.40 -3.35 -11.25
N LYS A 355 -4.45 -2.07 -10.90
CA LYS A 355 -3.39 -1.38 -10.12
C LYS A 355 -3.39 -1.70 -8.62
N MET A 356 -4.53 -2.06 -8.04
CA MET A 356 -4.65 -2.32 -6.61
C MET A 356 -4.77 -3.82 -6.26
N CYS A 357 -5.07 -4.69 -7.24
CA CYS A 357 -5.28 -6.12 -6.97
C CYS A 357 -4.32 -6.99 -7.79
N HIS A 358 -4.38 -6.90 -9.12
CA HIS A 358 -3.60 -7.77 -10.01
C HIS A 358 -2.11 -7.46 -9.97
N ASN A 359 -1.77 -6.19 -10.14
CA ASN A 359 -0.39 -5.75 -10.28
C ASN A 359 0.45 -5.97 -9.01
N PRO A 360 0.00 -5.66 -7.78
CA PRO A 360 0.77 -6.00 -6.60
C PRO A 360 0.96 -7.51 -6.46
N ALA A 361 -0.05 -8.34 -6.82
CA ALA A 361 0.12 -9.79 -6.83
C ALA A 361 1.20 -10.24 -7.82
N ILE A 362 1.29 -9.62 -9.00
CA ILE A 362 2.33 -9.92 -10.02
C ILE A 362 3.69 -9.41 -9.58
N CYS A 363 3.81 -8.13 -9.14
CA CYS A 363 5.07 -7.51 -8.74
C CYS A 363 5.75 -8.29 -7.61
N PHE A 364 4.99 -8.66 -6.60
CA PHE A 364 5.46 -9.38 -5.43
C PHE A 364 5.38 -10.91 -5.60
N GLN A 365 4.78 -11.41 -6.68
CA GLN A 365 4.56 -12.84 -6.95
C GLN A 365 3.76 -13.54 -5.84
N VAL A 366 2.70 -12.90 -5.38
CA VAL A 366 1.82 -13.43 -4.33
C VAL A 366 1.06 -14.65 -4.86
N GLU A 367 1.12 -15.74 -4.12
CA GLU A 367 0.57 -17.02 -4.56
C GLU A 367 -0.96 -17.06 -4.45
N ASN A 368 -1.65 -17.37 -5.57
CA ASN A 368 -3.08 -17.63 -5.66
C ASN A 368 -4.00 -16.52 -5.09
N ARG A 369 -3.60 -15.24 -5.17
CA ARG A 369 -4.37 -14.07 -4.72
C ARG A 369 -4.36 -12.96 -5.77
N GLY A 370 -5.16 -11.92 -5.54
CA GLY A 370 -5.22 -10.73 -6.40
C GLY A 370 -6.06 -10.90 -7.69
N PHE A 371 -6.68 -12.06 -7.90
CA PHE A 371 -7.51 -12.38 -9.06
C PHE A 371 -8.77 -13.17 -8.66
N ILE A 372 -9.85 -13.02 -9.42
CA ILE A 372 -11.02 -13.89 -9.33
C ILE A 372 -10.81 -15.06 -10.30
N ARG A 373 -10.23 -16.16 -9.80
CA ARG A 373 -9.95 -17.39 -10.58
C ARG A 373 -10.29 -18.63 -9.78
N GLU A 374 -10.75 -19.69 -10.45
CA GLU A 374 -10.98 -20.98 -9.79
C GLU A 374 -9.67 -21.52 -9.20
N GLY A 375 -9.74 -22.03 -7.97
CA GLY A 375 -8.58 -22.49 -7.19
C GLY A 375 -7.84 -21.42 -6.39
N TYR A 376 -8.06 -20.13 -6.67
CA TYR A 376 -7.50 -19.00 -5.91
C TYR A 376 -8.23 -18.83 -4.58
N PHE A 377 -7.57 -18.20 -3.62
CA PHE A 377 -8.23 -17.81 -2.38
C PHE A 377 -9.38 -16.81 -2.68
N ALA A 378 -10.48 -17.00 -1.99
CA ALA A 378 -11.63 -16.11 -2.14
C ALA A 378 -11.43 -14.85 -1.27
N ASP A 379 -10.45 -14.04 -1.66
CA ASP A 379 -10.25 -12.67 -1.20
C ASP A 379 -11.00 -11.77 -2.17
N LEU A 380 -12.16 -11.25 -1.74
CA LEU A 380 -13.11 -10.59 -2.62
C LEU A 380 -13.71 -9.36 -1.93
N VAL A 381 -14.13 -8.38 -2.73
CA VAL A 381 -14.78 -7.16 -2.25
C VAL A 381 -16.03 -6.88 -3.05
N LEU A 382 -17.19 -6.74 -2.39
CA LEU A 382 -18.40 -6.21 -3.00
C LEU A 382 -18.51 -4.71 -2.78
N VAL A 383 -18.78 -3.99 -3.85
CA VAL A 383 -18.84 -2.53 -3.88
C VAL A 383 -20.16 -2.06 -4.46
N ASP A 384 -20.81 -1.12 -3.79
CA ASP A 384 -21.91 -0.32 -4.33
C ASP A 384 -21.33 1.00 -4.87
N LEU A 385 -21.35 1.19 -6.19
CA LEU A 385 -20.77 2.38 -6.85
C LEU A 385 -21.66 3.62 -6.78
N ASP A 386 -22.90 3.48 -6.32
CA ASP A 386 -23.91 4.55 -6.29
C ASP A 386 -24.38 4.87 -4.87
N LYS A 387 -23.58 4.53 -3.86
CA LYS A 387 -23.89 4.77 -2.45
C LYS A 387 -22.93 5.77 -1.82
N PRO A 388 -23.24 7.08 -1.87
CA PRO A 388 -22.36 8.12 -1.32
C PRO A 388 -22.38 8.12 0.20
N TRP A 389 -21.21 8.52 0.79
CA TRP A 389 -21.03 8.71 2.21
C TRP A 389 -19.92 9.72 2.47
N GLU A 390 -20.01 10.45 3.59
CA GLU A 390 -19.01 11.44 4.01
C GLU A 390 -18.07 10.84 5.06
N VAL A 391 -16.76 11.08 4.92
CA VAL A 391 -15.76 10.69 5.91
C VAL A 391 -15.86 11.61 7.12
N ASN A 392 -16.18 11.05 8.27
CA ASN A 392 -16.31 11.78 9.51
C ASN A 392 -15.81 10.93 10.70
N LYS A 393 -15.74 11.53 11.89
CA LYS A 393 -15.21 10.89 13.09
C LYS A 393 -15.93 9.60 13.50
N ASP A 394 -17.21 9.46 13.16
CA ASP A 394 -18.01 8.30 13.58
C ASP A 394 -17.75 7.07 12.70
N ASN A 395 -17.19 7.26 11.51
CA ASN A 395 -16.88 6.18 10.57
C ASN A 395 -15.39 5.97 10.31
N ILE A 396 -14.50 6.74 10.95
CA ILE A 396 -13.06 6.51 10.91
C ILE A 396 -12.69 5.38 11.88
N LEU A 397 -12.08 4.31 11.37
CA LEU A 397 -11.73 3.10 12.12
C LEU A 397 -10.26 3.04 12.55
N TYR A 398 -9.43 3.96 12.08
CA TYR A 398 -8.02 4.04 12.48
C TYR A 398 -7.87 4.27 13.97
N LYS A 399 -6.95 3.57 14.63
CA LYS A 399 -6.69 3.79 16.06
C LYS A 399 -6.32 5.24 16.38
N CYS A 400 -5.61 5.92 15.48
CA CYS A 400 -5.23 7.32 15.65
C CYS A 400 -6.42 8.31 15.59
N GLY A 401 -7.62 7.88 15.15
CA GLY A 401 -8.88 8.61 15.26
C GLY A 401 -9.05 9.82 14.33
N TRP A 402 -8.28 9.90 13.24
CA TRP A 402 -8.38 10.97 12.24
C TRP A 402 -8.08 10.45 10.82
N SER A 403 -8.46 11.21 9.81
CA SER A 403 -8.16 10.93 8.41
C SER A 403 -7.84 12.21 7.64
N PRO A 404 -6.89 12.22 6.69
CA PRO A 404 -6.69 13.36 5.80
C PRO A 404 -7.87 13.58 4.86
N PHE A 405 -8.76 12.60 4.73
CA PHE A 405 -10.00 12.67 3.94
C PHE A 405 -11.22 13.14 4.75
N GLU A 406 -11.09 13.49 6.06
CA GLU A 406 -12.22 13.97 6.85
C GLU A 406 -12.91 15.16 6.16
N GLY A 407 -14.25 15.06 5.99
CA GLY A 407 -15.08 16.01 5.24
C GLY A 407 -15.21 15.72 3.74
N GLU A 408 -14.45 14.78 3.18
CA GLU A 408 -14.62 14.36 1.79
C GLU A 408 -15.82 13.42 1.63
N THR A 409 -16.54 13.54 0.50
CA THR A 409 -17.63 12.62 0.14
C THR A 409 -17.15 11.63 -0.91
N PHE A 410 -17.16 10.35 -0.57
CA PHE A 410 -16.95 9.27 -1.53
C PHE A 410 -18.28 8.77 -2.09
N ASN A 411 -18.30 8.47 -3.39
CA ASN A 411 -19.51 8.11 -4.12
C ASN A 411 -19.84 6.61 -4.06
N ALA A 412 -18.88 5.79 -3.63
CA ALA A 412 -19.00 4.34 -3.57
C ALA A 412 -18.74 3.83 -2.15
N GLN A 413 -19.41 2.76 -1.77
CA GLN A 413 -19.27 2.11 -0.46
C GLN A 413 -18.84 0.66 -0.60
N ILE A 414 -17.88 0.22 0.23
CA ILE A 414 -17.57 -1.20 0.42
C ILE A 414 -18.71 -1.82 1.23
N THR A 415 -19.36 -2.83 0.67
CA THR A 415 -20.48 -3.53 1.33
C THR A 415 -20.02 -4.80 2.04
N HIS A 416 -19.16 -5.59 1.39
CA HIS A 416 -18.62 -6.82 1.97
C HIS A 416 -17.15 -6.95 1.61
N THR A 417 -16.38 -7.50 2.55
CA THR A 417 -15.00 -7.93 2.30
C THR A 417 -14.83 -9.37 2.77
N PHE A 418 -14.41 -10.22 1.84
CA PHE A 418 -14.12 -11.63 2.10
C PHE A 418 -12.61 -11.80 2.23
N VAL A 419 -12.17 -12.41 3.31
CA VAL A 419 -10.78 -12.81 3.53
C VAL A 419 -10.73 -14.34 3.64
N ASN A 420 -10.05 -14.98 2.70
CA ASN A 420 -9.99 -16.46 2.63
C ASN A 420 -11.39 -17.12 2.66
N GLY A 421 -12.35 -16.56 1.91
CA GLY A 421 -13.72 -17.08 1.80
C GLY A 421 -14.61 -16.82 3.02
N HIS A 422 -14.10 -16.11 4.03
CA HIS A 422 -14.85 -15.67 5.20
C HIS A 422 -15.28 -14.22 5.05
N ILE A 423 -16.56 -13.91 5.33
CA ILE A 423 -17.04 -12.52 5.35
C ILE A 423 -16.49 -11.84 6.60
N ALA A 424 -15.36 -11.16 6.45
CA ALA A 424 -14.71 -10.46 7.56
C ALA A 424 -15.38 -9.09 7.86
N TYR A 425 -16.04 -8.50 6.85
CA TYR A 425 -16.76 -7.22 6.97
C TYR A 425 -18.03 -7.24 6.14
N GLU A 426 -19.14 -6.79 6.73
CA GLU A 426 -20.42 -6.64 6.08
C GLU A 426 -21.16 -5.41 6.63
N TYR A 427 -21.43 -4.39 5.79
CA TYR A 427 -22.20 -3.18 6.12
C TYR A 427 -21.87 -2.54 7.48
N GLY A 428 -20.58 -2.37 7.81
CA GLY A 428 -20.14 -1.78 9.07
C GLY A 428 -19.94 -2.78 10.22
N SER A 429 -20.33 -4.04 10.05
CA SER A 429 -20.14 -5.10 11.03
C SER A 429 -18.94 -5.97 10.70
N PHE A 430 -18.25 -6.48 11.72
CA PHE A 430 -17.10 -7.37 11.56
C PHE A 430 -17.39 -8.75 12.12
N ASP A 431 -17.02 -9.79 11.38
CA ASP A 431 -16.90 -11.15 11.91
C ASP A 431 -15.41 -11.49 12.12
N GLU A 432 -14.99 -11.42 13.36
CA GLU A 432 -13.62 -11.61 13.80
C GLU A 432 -13.31 -13.06 14.25
N THR A 433 -14.21 -14.00 13.94
CA THR A 433 -14.05 -15.42 14.34
C THR A 433 -12.90 -16.12 13.60
N ARG A 434 -12.41 -15.52 12.51
CA ARG A 434 -11.27 -16.02 11.74
C ARG A 434 -10.19 -14.97 11.60
N ARG A 435 -8.95 -15.44 11.53
CA ARG A 435 -7.76 -14.62 11.29
C ARG A 435 -7.33 -14.72 9.84
N GLY A 436 -6.63 -13.68 9.38
CA GLY A 436 -5.90 -13.70 8.10
C GLY A 436 -4.78 -14.74 8.10
N MET A 437 -4.19 -14.93 6.94
CA MET A 437 -3.11 -15.91 6.73
C MET A 437 -1.82 -15.20 6.35
N ARG A 438 -0.68 -15.78 6.71
CA ARG A 438 0.62 -15.40 6.17
C ARG A 438 0.61 -15.58 4.65
N LEU A 439 1.05 -14.57 3.92
CA LEU A 439 1.19 -14.64 2.46
C LEU A 439 2.35 -15.58 2.08
N THR A 440 2.17 -16.29 0.98
CA THR A 440 3.21 -17.09 0.31
C THR A 440 3.47 -16.53 -1.08
N PHE A 441 4.65 -16.81 -1.61
CA PHE A 441 5.15 -16.22 -2.85
C PHE A 441 5.66 -17.30 -3.80
N ASP A 442 5.30 -17.20 -5.07
CA ASP A 442 5.74 -18.12 -6.14
C ASP A 442 7.08 -17.65 -6.74
N ARG A 443 8.19 -18.03 -6.06
CA ARG A 443 9.56 -17.62 -6.38
C ARG A 443 10.53 -18.79 -6.33
#